data_e601fe56fa5857c3500f7be39b1396dc
#
_entry.id   e601fe56fa5857c3500f7be39b1396dc
#
_cell.length_a   1.000
_cell.length_b   1.000
_cell.length_c   1.000
_cell.angle_alpha   90.00
_cell.angle_beta   90.00
_cell.angle_gamma   90.00
#
_symmetry.space_group_name_H-M   'P 1'
#
loop_
_entity.id
_entity.type
_entity.pdbx_description
1 polymer ?
#
loop_
_entity_poly.entity_id
_entity_poly.type
_entity_poly.pdbx_seq_one_letter_code
_entity_poly.pdbx_strand_id
1 'polypeptide(L)'
;MLTITESARQQITSIMEAQGRQGDHLRIGIIGRSGGDFRYTMNLIEEGQENADDVTVDSENFKVFIDAQSAPNMEGVTIDYISNGLHGSGFKIDNPNPLWTDPVALQAQEVIDSQINPNLASHGGMVDLLDVKEGIAFVRLGGGCQGCGMVDVTLRHGIEALLTEAVPGITQVMDTTDHASGNNPYYQPAKG
;
A
#
# COMPACT_ATOMS: atom_id res chain seq x y z
N MET A 1 -14.57 1.70 14.07
CA MET A 1 -13.65 2.62 14.78
C MET A 1 -12.30 1.91 14.89
N LEU A 2 -11.19 2.58 14.56
CA LEU A 2 -9.83 2.03 14.68
C LEU A 2 -9.49 1.78 16.16
N THR A 3 -8.82 0.68 16.45
CA THR A 3 -8.36 0.30 17.80
C THR A 3 -6.83 0.18 17.81
N ILE A 4 -6.20 0.68 18.87
CA ILE A 4 -4.76 0.51 19.11
C ILE A 4 -4.61 -0.29 20.41
N THR A 5 -3.91 -1.42 20.33
CA THR A 5 -3.64 -2.23 21.53
C THR A 5 -2.70 -1.51 22.49
N GLU A 6 -2.70 -1.91 23.74
CA GLU A 6 -1.78 -1.37 24.75
C GLU A 6 -0.31 -1.54 24.35
N SER A 7 0.05 -2.71 23.80
CA SER A 7 1.42 -3.00 23.31
C SER A 7 1.82 -2.06 22.16
N ALA A 8 0.91 -1.80 21.21
CA ALA A 8 1.16 -0.88 20.11
C ALA A 8 1.30 0.56 20.61
N ARG A 9 0.45 0.97 21.55
CA ARG A 9 0.48 2.31 22.16
C ARG A 9 1.79 2.59 22.87
N GLN A 10 2.22 1.67 23.72
CA GLN A 10 3.49 1.75 24.43
C GLN A 10 4.69 1.83 23.46
N GLN A 11 4.67 1.02 22.41
CA GLN A 11 5.74 1.03 21.41
C GLN A 11 5.78 2.34 20.62
N ILE A 12 4.64 2.89 20.21
CA ILE A 12 4.56 4.19 19.52
C ILE A 12 5.08 5.29 20.44
N THR A 13 4.65 5.35 21.70
CA THR A 13 5.12 6.31 22.68
C THR A 13 6.64 6.20 22.89
N SER A 14 7.17 4.99 23.00
CA SER A 14 8.61 4.74 23.14
C SER A 14 9.40 5.22 21.92
N ILE A 15 8.87 5.05 20.70
CA ILE A 15 9.48 5.56 19.47
C ILE A 15 9.49 7.10 19.48
N MET A 16 8.40 7.73 19.88
CA MET A 16 8.32 9.19 20.02
C MET A 16 9.36 9.72 21.01
N GLU A 17 9.49 9.07 22.16
CA GLU A 17 10.48 9.43 23.18
C GLU A 17 11.92 9.29 22.67
N ALA A 18 12.22 8.15 22.04
CA ALA A 18 13.56 7.87 21.51
C ALA A 18 13.98 8.85 20.39
N GLN A 19 13.01 9.40 19.66
CA GLN A 19 13.25 10.38 18.60
C GLN A 19 13.15 11.84 19.07
N GLY A 20 12.88 12.08 20.36
CA GLY A 20 12.67 13.43 20.89
C GLY A 20 11.40 14.12 20.35
N ARG A 21 10.39 13.33 19.99
CA ARG A 21 9.13 13.75 19.37
C ARG A 21 7.93 13.59 20.30
N GLN A 22 8.14 13.83 21.60
CA GLN A 22 7.07 13.82 22.59
C GLN A 22 6.06 14.93 22.28
N GLY A 23 4.79 14.57 22.18
CA GLY A 23 3.73 15.48 21.80
C GLY A 23 3.31 15.41 20.34
N ASP A 24 4.05 14.64 19.53
CA ASP A 24 3.63 14.32 18.17
C ASP A 24 2.43 13.36 18.16
N HIS A 25 1.87 13.20 17.00
CA HIS A 25 0.71 12.37 16.73
C HIS A 25 1.04 11.32 15.66
N LEU A 26 0.25 10.26 15.60
CA LEU A 26 0.37 9.25 14.55
C LEU A 26 -0.55 9.61 13.38
N ARG A 27 -0.03 9.63 12.17
CA ARG A 27 -0.86 9.66 10.96
C ARG A 27 -0.72 8.33 10.23
N ILE A 28 -1.86 7.70 9.93
CA ILE A 28 -1.95 6.42 9.23
C ILE A 28 -2.79 6.55 7.96
N GLY A 29 -2.39 5.83 6.92
CA GLY A 29 -3.14 5.73 5.67
C GLY A 29 -2.88 4.43 4.94
N ILE A 30 -3.78 4.10 4.00
CA ILE A 30 -3.63 2.99 3.08
C ILE A 30 -3.00 3.52 1.80
N ILE A 31 -1.82 3.03 1.46
CA ILE A 31 -1.07 3.45 0.27
C ILE A 31 -1.22 2.49 -0.92
N GLY A 32 -1.97 1.41 -0.76
CA GLY A 32 -2.20 0.42 -1.81
C GLY A 32 -2.66 -0.91 -1.27
N ARG A 33 -2.72 -1.89 -2.16
CA ARG A 33 -3.07 -3.27 -1.87
C ARG A 33 -2.08 -4.18 -2.59
N SER A 34 -1.63 -5.23 -1.92
CA SER A 34 -0.66 -6.17 -2.52
C SER A 34 -0.66 -7.49 -1.74
N GLY A 35 -0.57 -8.62 -2.46
CA GLY A 35 -0.47 -9.94 -1.85
C GLY A 35 -1.68 -10.32 -0.99
N GLY A 36 -2.87 -9.83 -1.32
CA GLY A 36 -4.07 -10.09 -0.55
C GLY A 36 -4.27 -9.20 0.70
N ASP A 37 -3.42 -8.18 0.90
CA ASP A 37 -3.47 -7.30 2.06
C ASP A 37 -3.43 -5.81 1.69
N PHE A 38 -3.94 -4.97 2.58
CA PHE A 38 -3.72 -3.53 2.51
C PHE A 38 -2.27 -3.18 2.85
N ARG A 39 -1.72 -2.21 2.13
CA ARG A 39 -0.41 -1.61 2.42
C ARG A 39 -0.62 -0.28 3.15
N TYR A 40 0.03 -0.14 4.29
CA TYR A 40 -0.13 1.02 5.15
C TYR A 40 1.11 1.90 5.18
N THR A 41 0.89 3.19 5.42
CA THR A 41 1.92 4.11 5.88
C THR A 41 1.59 4.55 7.30
N MET A 42 2.59 4.67 8.15
CA MET A 42 2.49 5.19 9.51
C MET A 42 3.60 6.22 9.71
N ASN A 43 3.22 7.45 9.99
CA ASN A 43 4.17 8.55 10.17
C ASN A 43 3.85 9.31 11.45
N LEU A 44 4.88 9.79 12.14
CA LEU A 44 4.71 10.76 13.21
C LEU A 44 4.55 12.15 12.57
N ILE A 45 3.61 12.92 13.07
CA ILE A 45 3.35 14.30 12.64
C ILE A 45 3.27 15.22 13.86
N GLU A 46 3.71 16.45 13.72
CA GLU A 46 3.57 17.48 14.74
C GLU A 46 2.12 17.97 14.84
N GLU A 47 1.73 18.52 15.97
CA GLU A 47 0.42 19.14 16.14
C GLU A 47 0.22 20.25 15.09
N GLY A 48 -0.91 20.21 14.38
CA GLY A 48 -1.24 21.16 13.31
C GLY A 48 -0.76 20.75 11.91
N GLN A 49 -0.10 19.58 11.76
CA GLN A 49 0.29 19.03 10.45
C GLN A 49 -0.76 18.05 9.88
N GLU A 50 -1.81 17.76 10.61
CA GLU A 50 -2.94 17.00 10.11
C GLU A 50 -3.68 17.78 9.00
N ASN A 51 -4.28 17.04 8.07
CA ASN A 51 -5.15 17.65 7.07
C ASN A 51 -6.55 17.91 7.69
N ALA A 52 -7.23 18.93 7.19
CA ALA A 52 -8.54 19.34 7.71
C ALA A 52 -9.65 18.27 7.57
N ASP A 53 -9.46 17.34 6.65
CA ASP A 53 -10.36 16.22 6.34
C ASP A 53 -9.90 14.87 6.93
N ASP A 54 -8.77 14.83 7.64
CA ASP A 54 -8.31 13.63 8.34
C ASP A 54 -9.32 13.27 9.48
N VAL A 55 -9.63 11.98 9.59
CA VAL A 55 -10.46 11.46 10.68
C VAL A 55 -9.60 11.26 11.92
N THR A 56 -9.99 11.90 13.03
CA THR A 56 -9.26 11.82 14.30
C THR A 56 -9.79 10.72 15.20
N VAL A 57 -8.89 9.90 15.73
CA VAL A 57 -9.15 8.91 16.78
C VAL A 57 -8.28 9.25 17.99
N ASP A 58 -8.88 9.45 19.14
CA ASP A 58 -8.16 9.72 20.37
C ASP A 58 -7.52 8.43 20.93
N SER A 59 -6.25 8.52 21.28
CA SER A 59 -5.50 7.53 22.04
C SER A 59 -4.96 8.21 23.31
N GLU A 60 -4.78 7.49 24.41
CA GLU A 60 -4.47 8.08 25.72
C GLU A 60 -3.32 9.10 25.72
N ASN A 61 -2.26 8.85 24.94
CA ASN A 61 -1.05 9.68 24.96
C ASN A 61 -0.83 10.50 23.67
N PHE A 62 -1.57 10.20 22.61
CA PHE A 62 -1.44 10.85 21.31
C PHE A 62 -2.75 10.71 20.52
N LYS A 63 -2.92 11.50 19.49
CA LYS A 63 -4.02 11.34 18.54
C LYS A 63 -3.57 10.50 17.34
N VAL A 64 -4.52 9.83 16.70
CA VAL A 64 -4.32 9.16 15.44
C VAL A 64 -5.13 9.84 14.36
N PHE A 65 -4.48 10.29 13.33
CA PHE A 65 -5.08 10.89 12.15
C PHE A 65 -5.11 9.87 11.01
N ILE A 66 -6.29 9.62 10.50
CA ILE A 66 -6.51 8.72 9.37
C ILE A 66 -6.83 9.59 8.17
N ASP A 67 -6.08 9.44 7.08
CA ASP A 67 -6.38 10.22 5.88
C ASP A 67 -7.78 9.91 5.35
N ALA A 68 -8.45 10.93 4.80
CA ALA A 68 -9.86 10.85 4.40
C ALA A 68 -10.14 9.76 3.35
N GLN A 69 -9.16 9.46 2.48
CA GLN A 69 -9.32 8.43 1.45
C GLN A 69 -9.24 7.02 2.03
N SER A 70 -8.45 6.85 3.08
CA SER A 70 -8.27 5.56 3.78
C SER A 70 -9.40 5.27 4.78
N ALA A 71 -10.00 6.32 5.35
CA ALA A 71 -10.97 6.21 6.44
C ALA A 71 -12.11 5.18 6.20
N PRO A 72 -12.72 5.05 5.01
CA PRO A 72 -13.75 4.05 4.75
C PRO A 72 -13.28 2.60 4.92
N ASN A 73 -11.97 2.34 4.69
CA ASN A 73 -11.36 1.01 4.81
C ASN A 73 -10.60 0.82 6.13
N MET A 74 -10.75 1.75 7.07
CA MET A 74 -10.10 1.70 8.39
C MET A 74 -11.07 1.41 9.53
N GLU A 75 -12.34 1.13 9.25
CA GLU A 75 -13.32 0.78 10.27
C GLU A 75 -13.02 -0.61 10.86
N GLY A 76 -12.99 -0.70 12.19
CA GLY A 76 -12.70 -1.96 12.89
C GLY A 76 -11.26 -2.45 12.81
N VAL A 77 -10.37 -1.68 12.21
CA VAL A 77 -8.95 -2.01 12.15
C VAL A 77 -8.34 -2.03 13.55
N THR A 78 -7.49 -3.02 13.79
CA THR A 78 -6.71 -3.12 15.03
C THR A 78 -5.22 -3.02 14.71
N ILE A 79 -4.54 -2.09 15.37
CA ILE A 79 -3.08 -1.95 15.33
C ILE A 79 -2.53 -2.58 16.60
N ASP A 80 -1.70 -3.60 16.43
CA ASP A 80 -1.02 -4.31 17.51
C ASP A 80 0.50 -4.24 17.32
N TYR A 81 1.25 -4.46 18.40
CA TYR A 81 2.70 -4.64 18.34
C TYR A 81 3.10 -6.00 18.89
N ILE A 82 3.71 -6.80 18.03
CA ILE A 82 4.19 -8.12 18.38
C ILE A 82 5.68 -8.04 18.72
N SER A 83 6.03 -8.37 19.96
CA SER A 83 7.42 -8.57 20.39
C SER A 83 7.75 -10.06 20.31
N ASN A 84 8.89 -10.41 19.71
CA ASN A 84 9.37 -11.80 19.59
C ASN A 84 8.48 -12.75 18.75
N GLY A 85 7.80 -12.26 17.72
CA GLY A 85 7.13 -13.11 16.73
C GLY A 85 8.11 -13.95 15.91
N LEU A 86 7.61 -14.97 15.21
CA LEU A 86 8.39 -15.84 14.29
C LEU A 86 9.18 -15.04 13.22
N HIS A 87 8.74 -13.84 12.90
CA HIS A 87 9.34 -12.93 11.90
C HIS A 87 10.00 -11.69 12.55
N GLY A 88 10.25 -11.71 13.86
CA GLY A 88 10.78 -10.58 14.61
C GLY A 88 9.71 -9.73 15.30
N SER A 89 10.11 -8.56 15.78
CA SER A 89 9.20 -7.60 16.42
C SER A 89 8.70 -6.59 15.37
N GLY A 90 7.42 -6.22 15.43
CA GLY A 90 6.84 -5.26 14.50
C GLY A 90 5.37 -4.94 14.76
N PHE A 91 4.88 -3.91 14.09
CA PHE A 91 3.47 -3.60 14.08
C PHE A 91 2.72 -4.59 13.19
N LYS A 92 1.62 -5.11 13.72
CA LYS A 92 0.65 -5.91 13.01
C LYS A 92 -0.64 -5.10 12.88
N ILE A 93 -1.14 -4.97 11.67
CA ILE A 93 -2.41 -4.31 11.40
C ILE A 93 -3.39 -5.39 10.95
N ASP A 94 -4.45 -5.59 11.72
CA ASP A 94 -5.53 -6.50 11.41
C ASP A 94 -6.72 -5.70 10.89
N ASN A 95 -7.05 -5.89 9.63
CA ASN A 95 -8.09 -5.12 8.94
C ASN A 95 -9.22 -6.05 8.50
N PRO A 96 -10.42 -5.94 9.08
CA PRO A 96 -11.57 -6.76 8.73
C PRO A 96 -12.25 -6.33 7.43
N ASN A 97 -11.86 -5.20 6.85
CA ASN A 97 -12.50 -4.69 5.64
C ASN A 97 -12.08 -5.48 4.41
N PRO A 98 -12.98 -5.74 3.46
CA PRO A 98 -12.62 -6.38 2.21
C PRO A 98 -11.67 -5.49 1.40
N LEU A 99 -10.69 -6.11 0.74
CA LEU A 99 -9.75 -5.38 -0.13
C LEU A 99 -10.45 -4.60 -1.23
N TRP A 100 -11.48 -5.20 -1.79
CA TRP A 100 -12.30 -4.62 -2.85
C TRP A 100 -13.77 -4.93 -2.61
N THR A 101 -14.62 -3.96 -2.84
CA THR A 101 -16.09 -4.14 -2.86
C THR A 101 -16.61 -4.31 -4.28
N ASP A 102 -15.86 -3.85 -5.27
CA ASP A 102 -16.18 -4.01 -6.68
C ASP A 102 -15.78 -5.41 -7.17
N PRO A 103 -16.70 -6.21 -7.73
CA PRO A 103 -16.41 -7.54 -8.28
C PRO A 103 -15.34 -7.55 -9.38
N VAL A 104 -15.27 -6.50 -10.19
CA VAL A 104 -14.27 -6.38 -11.26
C VAL A 104 -12.87 -6.18 -10.65
N ALA A 105 -12.78 -5.35 -9.61
CA ALA A 105 -11.53 -5.14 -8.89
C ALA A 105 -11.06 -6.41 -8.14
N LEU A 106 -12.01 -7.17 -7.55
CA LEU A 106 -11.70 -8.48 -6.94
C LEU A 106 -11.11 -9.46 -7.95
N GLN A 107 -11.74 -9.60 -9.12
CA GLN A 107 -11.24 -10.48 -10.18
C GLN A 107 -9.88 -10.02 -10.71
N ALA A 108 -9.68 -8.71 -10.88
CA ALA A 108 -8.41 -8.14 -11.30
C ALA A 108 -7.29 -8.44 -10.30
N GLN A 109 -7.57 -8.30 -9.00
CA GLN A 109 -6.60 -8.63 -7.95
C GLN A 109 -6.25 -10.12 -7.98
N GLU A 110 -7.23 -11.01 -8.14
CA GLU A 110 -6.99 -12.45 -8.23
C GLU A 110 -6.09 -12.82 -9.43
N VAL A 111 -6.31 -12.19 -10.59
CA VAL A 111 -5.46 -12.40 -11.78
C VAL A 111 -4.05 -11.87 -11.54
N ILE A 112 -3.92 -10.72 -10.91
CA ILE A 112 -2.61 -10.14 -10.57
C ILE A 112 -1.85 -11.07 -9.61
N ASP A 113 -2.48 -11.56 -8.57
CA ASP A 113 -1.82 -12.36 -7.54
C ASP A 113 -1.52 -13.79 -7.99
N SER A 114 -2.41 -14.39 -8.81
CA SER A 114 -2.28 -15.78 -9.25
C SER A 114 -1.50 -15.99 -10.54
N GLN A 115 -1.48 -14.99 -11.44
CA GLN A 115 -0.90 -15.15 -12.78
C GLN A 115 0.20 -14.12 -13.06
N ILE A 116 0.01 -12.84 -12.73
CA ILE A 116 0.93 -11.78 -13.11
C ILE A 116 2.13 -11.73 -12.16
N ASN A 117 1.89 -11.57 -10.87
CA ASN A 117 2.96 -11.43 -9.87
C ASN A 117 3.89 -12.64 -9.77
N PRO A 118 3.42 -13.92 -9.84
CA PRO A 118 4.32 -15.06 -9.86
C PRO A 118 5.28 -15.05 -11.05
N ASN A 119 4.82 -14.61 -12.23
CA ASN A 119 5.67 -14.46 -13.40
C ASN A 119 6.70 -13.34 -13.25
N LEU A 120 6.29 -12.20 -12.67
CA LEU A 120 7.17 -11.06 -12.45
C LEU A 120 8.18 -11.29 -11.33
N ALA A 121 7.85 -12.09 -10.33
CA ALA A 121 8.74 -12.41 -9.21
C ALA A 121 10.07 -13.01 -9.66
N SER A 122 10.08 -13.78 -10.77
CA SER A 122 11.30 -14.33 -11.36
C SER A 122 12.27 -13.24 -11.87
N HIS A 123 11.75 -12.05 -12.14
CA HIS A 123 12.48 -10.85 -12.55
C HIS A 123 12.62 -9.81 -11.44
N GLY A 124 12.24 -10.16 -10.20
CA GLY A 124 12.25 -9.26 -9.05
C GLY A 124 11.21 -8.14 -9.14
N GLY A 125 10.22 -8.27 -10.03
CA GLY A 125 9.16 -7.30 -10.23
C GLY A 125 7.87 -7.66 -9.52
N MET A 126 6.97 -6.68 -9.39
CA MET A 126 5.62 -6.84 -8.87
C MET A 126 4.68 -5.79 -9.47
N VAL A 127 3.39 -6.10 -9.46
CA VAL A 127 2.30 -5.18 -9.81
C VAL A 127 1.34 -5.07 -8.63
N ASP A 128 1.03 -3.85 -8.25
CA ASP A 128 -0.03 -3.53 -7.30
C ASP A 128 -1.24 -2.97 -8.05
N LEU A 129 -2.44 -3.50 -7.80
CA LEU A 129 -3.69 -2.88 -8.24
C LEU A 129 -4.01 -1.72 -7.29
N LEU A 130 -4.17 -0.52 -7.82
CA LEU A 130 -4.49 0.67 -7.02
C LEU A 130 -5.99 0.96 -7.02
N ASP A 131 -6.64 0.83 -8.18
CA ASP A 131 -8.06 1.10 -8.35
C ASP A 131 -8.59 0.48 -9.66
N VAL A 132 -9.91 0.33 -9.76
CA VAL A 132 -10.61 0.04 -11.02
C VAL A 132 -11.75 1.03 -11.15
N LYS A 133 -11.73 1.83 -12.21
CA LYS A 133 -12.77 2.83 -12.51
C LYS A 133 -13.10 2.83 -13.98
N GLU A 134 -14.39 2.77 -14.31
CA GLU A 134 -14.88 2.88 -15.69
C GLU A 134 -14.22 1.91 -16.67
N GLY A 135 -13.91 0.69 -16.20
CA GLY A 135 -13.22 -0.32 -17.00
C GLY A 135 -11.71 -0.11 -17.15
N ILE A 136 -11.12 0.86 -16.44
CA ILE A 136 -9.69 1.10 -16.42
C ILE A 136 -9.11 0.55 -15.11
N ALA A 137 -8.15 -0.36 -15.20
CA ALA A 137 -7.36 -0.81 -14.06
C ALA A 137 -6.13 0.09 -13.87
N PHE A 138 -6.06 0.78 -12.74
CA PHE A 138 -4.92 1.59 -12.35
C PHE A 138 -3.93 0.72 -11.59
N VAL A 139 -2.73 0.57 -12.13
CA VAL A 139 -1.68 -0.28 -11.54
C VAL A 139 -0.42 0.51 -11.25
N ARG A 140 0.39 -0.02 -10.35
CA ARG A 140 1.74 0.47 -10.05
C ARG A 140 2.72 -0.69 -10.17
N LEU A 141 3.79 -0.48 -10.92
CA LEU A 141 4.90 -1.42 -11.04
C LEU A 141 5.92 -1.17 -9.93
N GLY A 142 6.42 -2.25 -9.34
CA GLY A 142 7.40 -2.19 -8.26
C GLY A 142 8.58 -3.14 -8.49
N GLY A 143 9.61 -3.03 -7.64
CA GLY A 143 10.79 -3.88 -7.71
C GLY A 143 11.60 -3.68 -8.99
N GLY A 144 12.03 -4.77 -9.62
CA GLY A 144 12.80 -4.77 -10.86
C GLY A 144 12.10 -4.18 -12.09
N CYS A 145 10.78 -3.99 -12.01
CA CYS A 145 9.98 -3.36 -13.08
C CYS A 145 10.04 -1.83 -13.02
N GLN A 146 10.46 -1.25 -11.91
CA GLN A 146 10.57 0.19 -11.73
C GLN A 146 11.88 0.70 -12.36
N GLY A 147 11.80 1.61 -13.34
CA GLY A 147 12.97 2.23 -13.97
C GLY A 147 13.58 1.48 -15.16
N CYS A 148 12.96 0.39 -15.66
CA CYS A 148 13.47 -0.38 -16.78
C CYS A 148 12.81 0.06 -18.10
N GLY A 149 13.35 1.09 -18.76
CA GLY A 149 12.72 1.77 -19.89
C GLY A 149 12.47 0.93 -21.16
N MET A 150 13.09 -0.27 -21.31
CA MET A 150 12.83 -1.16 -22.46
C MET A 150 11.91 -2.34 -22.13
N VAL A 151 11.86 -2.75 -20.87
CA VAL A 151 10.96 -3.81 -20.39
C VAL A 151 9.53 -3.28 -20.22
N ASP A 152 9.41 -1.96 -20.05
CA ASP A 152 8.17 -1.26 -19.72
C ASP A 152 7.06 -1.47 -20.76
N VAL A 153 7.33 -1.32 -22.06
CA VAL A 153 6.29 -1.42 -23.09
C VAL A 153 5.80 -2.87 -23.27
N THR A 154 6.70 -3.85 -23.30
CA THR A 154 6.34 -5.28 -23.49
C THR A 154 5.63 -5.81 -22.25
N LEU A 155 6.08 -5.41 -21.06
CA LEU A 155 5.48 -5.80 -19.79
C LEU A 155 4.08 -5.20 -19.62
N ARG A 156 3.93 -3.91 -19.88
CA ARG A 156 2.62 -3.24 -19.85
C ARG A 156 1.62 -3.88 -20.79
N HIS A 157 2.01 -4.16 -22.04
CA HIS A 157 1.15 -4.86 -22.99
C HIS A 157 0.81 -6.29 -22.53
N GLY A 158 1.75 -6.98 -21.88
CA GLY A 158 1.50 -8.31 -21.31
C GLY A 158 0.52 -8.28 -20.16
N ILE A 159 0.67 -7.33 -19.22
CA ILE A 159 -0.25 -7.12 -18.10
C ILE A 159 -1.64 -6.70 -18.61
N GLU A 160 -1.70 -5.74 -19.54
CA GLU A 160 -2.95 -5.28 -20.13
C GLU A 160 -3.68 -6.41 -20.86
N ALA A 161 -2.99 -7.20 -21.68
CA ALA A 161 -3.59 -8.33 -22.38
C ALA A 161 -4.16 -9.37 -21.42
N LEU A 162 -3.41 -9.74 -20.38
CA LEU A 162 -3.87 -10.70 -19.37
C LEU A 162 -5.10 -10.19 -18.59
N LEU A 163 -5.09 -8.94 -18.16
CA LEU A 163 -6.20 -8.37 -17.39
C LEU A 163 -7.44 -8.18 -18.26
N THR A 164 -7.30 -7.69 -19.48
CA THR A 164 -8.46 -7.49 -20.39
C THR A 164 -9.05 -8.81 -20.89
N GLU A 165 -8.25 -9.85 -21.05
CA GLU A 165 -8.72 -11.18 -21.44
C GLU A 165 -9.41 -11.91 -20.27
N ALA A 166 -8.81 -11.85 -19.07
CA ALA A 166 -9.26 -12.63 -17.92
C ALA A 166 -10.40 -11.96 -17.13
N VAL A 167 -10.52 -10.62 -17.18
CA VAL A 167 -11.49 -9.86 -16.38
C VAL A 167 -12.47 -9.10 -17.28
N PRO A 168 -13.66 -9.68 -17.53
CA PRO A 168 -14.72 -8.97 -18.24
C PRO A 168 -15.10 -7.69 -17.47
N GLY A 169 -14.93 -6.55 -18.09
CA GLY A 169 -15.15 -5.24 -17.46
C GLY A 169 -13.90 -4.39 -17.38
N ILE A 170 -12.71 -4.95 -17.58
CA ILE A 170 -11.48 -4.19 -17.82
C ILE A 170 -11.23 -4.09 -19.31
N THR A 171 -11.10 -2.87 -19.80
CA THR A 171 -10.84 -2.54 -21.21
C THR A 171 -9.48 -1.89 -21.42
N GLN A 172 -8.88 -1.41 -20.34
CA GLN A 172 -7.59 -0.70 -20.38
C GLN A 172 -6.85 -0.85 -19.05
N VAL A 173 -5.52 -0.83 -19.12
CA VAL A 173 -4.65 -0.75 -17.95
C VAL A 173 -3.85 0.55 -17.99
N MET A 174 -3.88 1.31 -16.91
CA MET A 174 -3.13 2.55 -16.74
C MET A 174 -2.05 2.36 -15.68
N ASP A 175 -0.81 2.47 -16.11
CA ASP A 175 0.35 2.46 -15.21
C ASP A 175 0.56 3.84 -14.62
N THR A 176 0.54 3.93 -13.29
CA THR A 176 0.76 5.17 -12.53
C THR A 176 2.14 5.22 -11.89
N THR A 177 3.06 4.34 -12.29
CA THR A 177 4.39 4.24 -11.70
C THR A 177 5.23 5.48 -12.05
N ASP A 178 5.90 6.06 -11.06
CA ASP A 178 6.97 7.03 -11.29
C ASP A 178 8.26 6.29 -11.66
N HIS A 179 8.44 6.04 -12.94
CA HIS A 179 9.61 5.36 -13.48
C HIS A 179 10.91 6.18 -13.34
N ALA A 180 10.81 7.50 -13.14
CA ALA A 180 11.98 8.38 -12.98
C ALA A 180 12.63 8.26 -11.60
N SER A 181 11.86 7.90 -10.58
CA SER A 181 12.34 7.73 -9.20
C SER A 181 12.80 6.29 -8.88
N GLY A 182 12.64 5.36 -9.80
CA GLY A 182 12.91 3.93 -9.59
C GLY A 182 14.38 3.59 -9.40
N ASN A 183 14.68 2.82 -8.36
CA ASN A 183 16.00 2.25 -8.09
C ASN A 183 16.06 0.82 -8.64
N ASN A 184 16.32 0.67 -9.94
CA ASN A 184 16.55 -0.65 -10.52
C ASN A 184 18.05 -0.99 -10.53
N PRO A 185 18.52 -1.97 -9.74
CA PRO A 185 19.95 -2.36 -9.70
C PRO A 185 20.45 -2.94 -11.05
N TYR A 186 19.53 -3.32 -11.95
CA TYR A 186 19.84 -3.88 -13.27
C TYR A 186 19.73 -2.87 -14.41
N TYR A 187 19.26 -1.66 -14.14
CA TYR A 187 19.12 -0.60 -15.13
C TYR A 187 20.18 0.49 -14.90
N GLN A 188 21.10 0.62 -15.86
CA GLN A 188 21.96 1.81 -15.96
C GLN A 188 21.42 2.66 -17.11
N PRO A 189 20.95 3.91 -16.85
CA PRO A 189 20.56 4.80 -17.94
C PRO A 189 21.76 5.02 -18.86
N ALA A 190 21.52 4.89 -20.17
CA ALA A 190 22.55 5.19 -21.16
C ALA A 190 23.04 6.62 -20.93
N LYS A 191 24.35 6.77 -20.69
CA LYS A 191 24.98 8.07 -20.60
C LYS A 191 24.84 8.75 -21.95
N GLY A 192 23.96 9.77 -22.01
CA GLY A 192 23.89 10.70 -23.12
C GLY A 192 25.09 11.65 -23.11
#